data_2e035bb1f2c96346a39f872d928ad2d0
#
_entry.id   2e035bb1f2c96346a39f872d928ad2d0
#
_cell.length_a   1.000
_cell.length_b   1.000
_cell.length_c   1.000
_cell.angle_alpha   90.00
_cell.angle_beta   90.00
_cell.angle_gamma   90.00
#
_symmetry.space_group_name_H-M   'P 1'
#
loop_
_entity.id
_entity.type
_entity.pdbx_description
1 polymer ?
#
loop_
_entity_poly.entity_id
_entity_poly.type
_entity_poly.pdbx_seq_one_letter_code
_entity_poly.pdbx_strand_id
1 'polypeptide(L)'
;MHQFTTLIERIVPLLDAVAHEGPGLVRVALPFRAQAGEGMLEWLAAQPLYPQFYWRHRSDEEEAAVCGALQIFRDAEQAQAFIRQQNNPALRIWGLNAFDRVALEGIGEVESLLFLPRLALLRRGDEAELVVYLYSDHSLRDDLARALRDLTALLPPQPLGSLQATVLQAAHQPDRDAWCALLQSALAAIARNDFAKVVMARRTTLTLREPLRAAQFLAASRAVNHRCYHFMLALAPHHAFLGSSPERLYRRIGRKLETEALAGTVARGANDEQCRANAIWLMQDGKNQHENLLVVDDICQRLRGSAGAPTLEVMAAEIVALRKVQHLRRTIHVTLNQQDDADCLRRLQPTAAVAGLPREPARRFIMQDEPFDRGWYAGSAGYLSLARAEFAVALRSALIVERQIHLYAGAGIVAGSDPQQEWQEIENKAAGLRTLLEGETA
;
A
#
# COMPACT_ATOMS: atom_id res chain seq x y z
N MET A 1 29.90 3.20 -1.33
CA MET A 1 30.38 3.24 0.08
C MET A 1 30.79 4.64 0.53
N HIS A 2 31.66 5.35 -0.17
CA HIS A 2 32.12 6.69 0.21
C HIS A 2 31.00 7.74 0.38
N GLN A 3 30.01 7.76 -0.51
CA GLN A 3 28.96 8.78 -0.46
C GLN A 3 28.11 8.73 0.81
N PHE A 4 27.72 7.53 1.28
CA PHE A 4 26.89 7.39 2.47
C PHE A 4 27.60 7.78 3.77
N THR A 5 28.86 7.37 3.93
CA THR A 5 29.70 7.77 5.07
C THR A 5 29.87 9.29 5.10
N THR A 6 30.16 9.91 3.95
CA THR A 6 30.26 11.38 3.83
C THR A 6 28.95 12.09 4.18
N LEU A 7 27.79 11.53 3.83
CA LEU A 7 26.49 12.11 4.20
C LEU A 7 26.29 12.07 5.72
N ILE A 8 26.65 10.97 6.39
CA ILE A 8 26.57 10.85 7.86
C ILE A 8 27.53 11.86 8.51
N GLU A 9 28.77 11.96 8.08
CA GLU A 9 29.74 12.93 8.61
C GLU A 9 29.26 14.38 8.48
N ARG A 10 28.55 14.70 7.41
CA ARG A 10 28.02 16.06 7.17
C ARG A 10 26.73 16.36 7.93
N ILE A 11 25.88 15.39 8.22
CA ILE A 11 24.60 15.63 8.89
C ILE A 11 24.77 15.75 10.40
N VAL A 12 25.78 15.10 11.00
CA VAL A 12 26.01 15.11 12.44
C VAL A 12 26.21 16.51 13.02
N PRO A 13 27.09 17.38 12.45
CA PRO A 13 27.23 18.76 12.93
C PRO A 13 25.95 19.59 12.81
N LEU A 14 25.12 19.33 11.81
CA LEU A 14 23.86 20.02 11.62
C LEU A 14 22.83 19.62 12.70
N LEU A 15 22.82 18.35 13.10
CA LEU A 15 21.99 17.86 14.20
C LEU A 15 22.41 18.44 15.53
N ASP A 16 23.72 18.52 15.80
CA ASP A 16 24.24 19.09 17.05
C ASP A 16 23.90 20.59 17.17
N ALA A 17 23.98 21.33 16.06
CA ALA A 17 23.68 22.75 16.03
C ALA A 17 22.20 23.10 16.36
N VAL A 18 21.27 22.16 16.12
CA VAL A 18 19.83 22.41 16.32
C VAL A 18 19.27 21.75 17.60
N ALA A 19 20.01 20.85 18.23
CA ALA A 19 19.56 20.16 19.43
C ALA A 19 19.70 21.06 20.67
N HIS A 20 18.64 21.18 21.46
CA HIS A 20 18.57 22.01 22.67
C HIS A 20 17.96 21.26 23.86
N GLU A 21 18.12 21.79 25.06
CA GLU A 21 17.49 21.29 26.28
C GLU A 21 16.02 21.74 26.30
N GLY A 22 15.14 20.91 25.79
CA GLY A 22 13.70 21.17 25.76
C GLY A 22 12.99 20.29 24.75
N PRO A 23 11.65 20.22 24.83
CA PRO A 23 10.85 19.42 23.92
C PRO A 23 10.81 20.01 22.51
N GLY A 24 10.49 19.18 21.53
CA GLY A 24 10.27 19.64 20.18
C GLY A 24 10.43 18.55 19.12
N LEU A 25 10.25 19.00 17.88
CA LEU A 25 10.53 18.22 16.68
C LEU A 25 11.46 19.02 15.76
N VAL A 26 12.55 18.41 15.37
CA VAL A 26 13.48 18.98 14.39
C VAL A 26 13.63 18.03 13.21
N ARG A 27 13.62 18.58 12.00
CA ARG A 27 13.91 17.88 10.74
C ARG A 27 15.19 18.47 10.15
N VAL A 28 16.25 17.67 10.08
CA VAL A 28 17.49 18.02 9.38
C VAL A 28 17.53 17.24 8.08
N ALA A 29 17.71 17.94 6.97
CA ALA A 29 17.77 17.34 5.64
C ALA A 29 19.08 17.72 4.95
N LEU A 30 19.74 16.73 4.35
CA LEU A 30 20.94 16.90 3.59
C LEU A 30 20.69 16.45 2.15
N PRO A 31 20.58 17.40 1.18
CA PRO A 31 20.38 17.05 -0.22
C PRO A 31 21.67 16.49 -0.83
N PHE A 32 21.49 15.55 -1.77
CA PHE A 32 22.55 14.98 -2.58
C PHE A 32 22.00 14.51 -3.93
N ARG A 33 22.87 14.21 -4.87
CA ARG A 33 22.49 13.57 -6.13
C ARG A 33 22.60 12.06 -6.00
N ALA A 34 21.52 11.36 -6.28
CA ALA A 34 21.52 9.90 -6.34
C ALA A 34 22.34 9.43 -7.53
N GLN A 35 23.22 8.45 -7.30
CA GLN A 35 23.95 7.81 -8.40
C GLN A 35 23.09 6.72 -9.04
N ALA A 36 23.25 6.51 -10.35
CA ALA A 36 22.58 5.43 -11.04
C ALA A 36 23.00 4.07 -10.43
N GLY A 37 22.03 3.27 -10.01
CA GLY A 37 22.28 1.96 -9.38
C GLY A 37 22.29 1.96 -7.84
N GLU A 38 22.21 3.11 -7.19
CA GLU A 38 22.00 3.15 -5.74
C GLU A 38 20.55 2.81 -5.41
N GLY A 39 20.31 1.56 -5.01
CA GLY A 39 18.99 1.06 -4.67
C GLY A 39 18.57 1.49 -3.27
N MET A 40 17.47 2.24 -3.17
CA MET A 40 16.92 2.63 -1.87
C MET A 40 16.34 1.45 -1.10
N LEU A 41 15.81 0.46 -1.80
CA LEU A 41 15.33 -0.78 -1.20
C LEU A 41 16.50 -1.62 -0.67
N GLU A 42 17.61 -1.68 -1.40
CA GLU A 42 18.86 -2.31 -1.02
C GLU A 42 19.47 -1.65 0.23
N TRP A 43 19.43 -0.32 0.28
CA TRP A 43 19.83 0.41 1.48
C TRP A 43 18.94 0.08 2.66
N LEU A 44 17.60 0.19 2.50
CA LEU A 44 16.66 -0.05 3.59
C LEU A 44 16.78 -1.46 4.17
N ALA A 45 16.90 -2.46 3.29
CA ALA A 45 17.02 -3.87 3.68
C ALA A 45 18.30 -4.21 4.46
N ALA A 46 19.34 -3.37 4.36
CA ALA A 46 20.58 -3.51 5.11
C ALA A 46 20.48 -2.92 6.53
N GLN A 47 19.49 -2.05 6.80
CA GLN A 47 19.43 -1.32 8.07
C GLN A 47 18.92 -2.19 9.23
N PRO A 48 19.50 -2.04 10.44
CA PRO A 48 19.04 -2.76 11.63
C PRO A 48 17.84 -2.09 12.33
N LEU A 49 17.43 -0.91 11.89
CA LEU A 49 16.38 -0.11 12.52
C LEU A 49 15.00 -0.48 11.99
N TYR A 50 14.07 -0.80 12.89
CA TYR A 50 12.67 -1.10 12.61
C TYR A 50 11.73 -0.15 13.37
N PRO A 51 10.46 0.03 12.92
CA PRO A 51 9.90 -0.46 11.66
C PRO A 51 10.60 0.14 10.44
N GLN A 52 10.51 -0.55 9.30
CA GLN A 52 10.98 -0.05 8.01
C GLN A 52 9.79 0.15 7.09
N PHE A 53 9.75 1.24 6.34
CA PHE A 53 8.76 1.44 5.30
C PHE A 53 9.42 1.86 3.99
N TYR A 54 9.06 1.15 2.92
CA TYR A 54 9.46 1.46 1.56
C TYR A 54 8.24 1.88 0.75
N TRP A 55 8.43 2.89 -0.09
CA TRP A 55 7.43 3.39 -1.01
C TRP A 55 8.06 3.77 -2.34
N ARG A 56 7.43 3.35 -3.46
CA ARG A 56 7.74 3.83 -4.80
C ARG A 56 6.46 4.15 -5.54
N HIS A 57 6.39 5.36 -6.06
CA HIS A 57 5.26 5.84 -6.83
C HIS A 57 5.14 5.08 -8.15
N ARG A 58 3.90 4.84 -8.63
CA ARG A 58 3.62 4.03 -9.83
C ARG A 58 4.12 4.63 -11.14
N SER A 59 4.43 5.93 -11.19
CA SER A 59 5.06 6.63 -12.32
C SER A 59 6.54 6.91 -12.10
N ASP A 60 7.15 6.31 -11.06
CA ASP A 60 8.56 6.50 -10.68
C ASP A 60 8.95 7.95 -10.31
N GLU A 61 7.96 8.83 -10.06
CA GLU A 61 8.19 10.22 -9.69
C GLU A 61 8.85 10.35 -8.32
N GLU A 62 8.57 9.44 -7.41
CA GLU A 62 9.05 9.50 -6.02
C GLU A 62 9.35 8.09 -5.49
N GLU A 63 10.45 7.98 -4.76
CA GLU A 63 10.83 6.79 -4.01
C GLU A 63 11.25 7.20 -2.60
N ALA A 64 10.86 6.42 -1.58
CA ALA A 64 11.18 6.66 -0.19
C ALA A 64 11.56 5.35 0.51
N ALA A 65 12.58 5.45 1.36
CA ALA A 65 13.00 4.39 2.28
C ALA A 65 13.15 5.00 3.67
N VAL A 66 12.34 4.58 4.64
CA VAL A 66 12.33 5.15 5.98
C VAL A 66 12.47 4.06 7.03
N CYS A 67 13.15 4.36 8.14
CA CYS A 67 13.37 3.38 9.20
C CYS A 67 13.46 4.01 10.60
N GLY A 68 13.18 3.17 11.60
CA GLY A 68 13.09 3.55 13.01
C GLY A 68 11.85 4.42 13.29
N ALA A 69 11.16 4.20 14.39
CA ALA A 69 10.00 5.01 14.79
C ALA A 69 10.33 5.91 15.95
N LEU A 70 10.11 7.21 15.79
CA LEU A 70 10.12 8.20 16.89
C LEU A 70 8.77 8.27 17.58
N GLN A 71 7.70 8.19 16.80
CA GLN A 71 6.31 8.19 17.24
C GLN A 71 5.50 7.24 16.38
N ILE A 72 4.64 6.44 17.04
CA ILE A 72 3.69 5.52 16.37
C ILE A 72 2.28 6.05 16.60
N PHE A 73 1.47 6.04 15.55
CA PHE A 73 0.06 6.43 15.54
C PHE A 73 -0.78 5.21 15.17
N ARG A 74 -1.81 4.93 15.96
CA ARG A 74 -2.67 3.75 15.82
C ARG A 74 -3.88 3.98 14.92
N ASP A 75 -4.11 5.23 14.55
CA ASP A 75 -5.14 5.70 13.64
C ASP A 75 -4.69 6.96 12.89
N ALA A 76 -5.43 7.33 11.85
CA ALA A 76 -5.10 8.48 11.01
C ALA A 76 -5.40 9.81 11.70
N GLU A 77 -6.37 9.86 12.62
CA GLU A 77 -6.73 11.04 13.38
C GLU A 77 -5.57 11.51 14.26
N GLN A 78 -4.94 10.58 14.99
CA GLN A 78 -3.76 10.88 15.82
C GLN A 78 -2.59 11.40 14.98
N ALA A 79 -2.31 10.73 13.84
CA ALA A 79 -1.24 11.13 12.94
C ALA A 79 -1.48 12.55 12.36
N GLN A 80 -2.71 12.83 11.95
CA GLN A 80 -3.09 14.14 11.41
C GLN A 80 -3.05 15.24 12.49
N ALA A 81 -3.53 14.96 13.70
CA ALA A 81 -3.46 15.89 14.82
C ALA A 81 -2.00 16.26 15.13
N PHE A 82 -1.12 15.28 15.17
CA PHE A 82 0.32 15.48 15.36
C PHE A 82 0.93 16.37 14.27
N ILE A 83 0.65 16.07 12.98
CA ILE A 83 1.15 16.88 11.85
C ILE A 83 0.68 18.33 11.95
N ARG A 84 -0.60 18.56 12.29
CA ARG A 84 -1.17 19.90 12.46
C ARG A 84 -0.49 20.64 13.62
N GLN A 85 -0.25 19.98 14.74
CA GLN A 85 0.45 20.53 15.90
C GLN A 85 1.87 20.95 15.55
N GLN A 86 2.60 20.12 14.80
CA GLN A 86 3.99 20.42 14.42
C GLN A 86 4.09 21.52 13.36
N ASN A 87 3.03 21.73 12.58
CA ASN A 87 2.92 22.77 11.54
C ASN A 87 4.11 22.83 10.58
N ASN A 88 4.71 21.68 10.27
CA ASN A 88 5.85 21.55 9.37
C ASN A 88 5.42 20.86 8.05
N PRO A 89 5.39 21.59 6.91
CA PRO A 89 4.91 21.04 5.64
C PRO A 89 5.82 19.97 5.05
N ALA A 90 7.09 19.89 5.49
CA ALA A 90 8.04 18.86 5.06
C ALA A 90 7.97 17.58 5.92
N LEU A 91 7.21 17.61 7.03
CA LEU A 91 6.99 16.44 7.88
C LEU A 91 6.12 15.43 7.17
N ARG A 92 6.54 14.16 7.16
CA ARG A 92 5.77 13.04 6.62
C ARG A 92 5.68 11.90 7.62
N ILE A 93 4.49 11.37 7.75
CA ILE A 93 4.18 10.17 8.50
C ILE A 93 3.85 9.06 7.50
N TRP A 94 4.47 7.90 7.67
CA TRP A 94 4.42 6.79 6.72
C TRP A 94 3.78 5.56 7.33
N GLY A 95 3.17 4.69 6.52
CA GLY A 95 2.73 3.39 6.98
C GLY A 95 1.52 2.83 6.26
N LEU A 96 0.74 2.03 7.00
CA LEU A 96 -0.41 1.29 6.52
C LEU A 96 -1.66 1.64 7.32
N ASN A 97 -2.82 1.60 6.65
CA ASN A 97 -4.14 1.55 7.28
C ASN A 97 -4.73 0.17 7.00
N ALA A 98 -5.30 -0.48 8.00
CA ALA A 98 -5.86 -1.82 7.89
C ALA A 98 -7.27 -1.79 7.27
N PHE A 99 -7.66 -2.89 6.60
CA PHE A 99 -9.06 -3.15 6.24
C PHE A 99 -9.88 -3.46 7.49
N ASP A 100 -9.30 -4.31 8.35
CA ASP A 100 -9.79 -4.65 9.67
C ASP A 100 -8.75 -4.21 10.71
N ARG A 101 -9.02 -4.46 11.99
CA ARG A 101 -8.02 -4.26 13.03
C ARG A 101 -6.92 -5.31 12.94
N VAL A 102 -5.70 -4.90 13.24
CA VAL A 102 -4.53 -5.77 13.30
C VAL A 102 -3.97 -5.77 14.71
N ALA A 103 -3.78 -6.95 15.29
CA ALA A 103 -3.07 -7.09 16.55
C ALA A 103 -1.56 -7.14 16.31
N LEU A 104 -0.83 -6.24 16.95
CA LEU A 104 0.62 -6.14 16.85
C LEU A 104 1.26 -6.36 18.22
N GLU A 105 2.30 -7.20 18.26
CA GLU A 105 3.04 -7.46 19.49
C GLU A 105 3.66 -6.17 20.04
N GLY A 106 3.49 -5.93 21.33
CA GLY A 106 3.98 -4.73 22.02
C GLY A 106 3.23 -3.43 21.72
N ILE A 107 2.29 -3.43 20.74
CA ILE A 107 1.51 -2.23 20.37
C ILE A 107 0.02 -2.43 20.69
N GLY A 108 -0.50 -3.65 20.55
CA GLY A 108 -1.92 -3.98 20.70
C GLY A 108 -2.69 -3.88 19.38
N GLU A 109 -4.02 -3.80 19.47
CA GLU A 109 -4.88 -3.64 18.29
C GLU A 109 -4.77 -2.23 17.70
N VAL A 110 -4.66 -2.16 16.38
CA VAL A 110 -4.52 -0.92 15.62
C VAL A 110 -5.44 -0.90 14.40
N GLU A 111 -5.95 0.27 14.03
CA GLU A 111 -6.61 0.54 12.75
C GLU A 111 -5.57 0.99 11.70
N SER A 112 -4.48 1.59 12.16
CA SER A 112 -3.34 2.00 11.34
C SER A 112 -2.05 1.75 12.07
N LEU A 113 -0.99 1.45 11.33
CA LEU A 113 0.38 1.58 11.80
C LEU A 113 1.06 2.66 10.98
N LEU A 114 0.94 3.88 11.47
CA LEU A 114 1.55 5.06 10.90
C LEU A 114 2.67 5.52 11.84
N PHE A 115 3.78 5.99 11.32
CA PHE A 115 4.89 6.42 12.17
C PHE A 115 5.70 7.58 11.61
N LEU A 116 6.19 8.41 12.53
CA LEU A 116 7.25 9.39 12.27
C LEU A 116 8.59 8.64 12.27
N PRO A 117 9.32 8.59 11.15
CA PRO A 117 10.57 7.86 11.11
C PRO A 117 11.72 8.59 11.83
N ARG A 118 12.73 7.85 12.30
CA ARG A 118 14.03 8.41 12.69
C ARG A 118 14.78 8.91 11.45
N LEU A 119 14.80 8.10 10.40
CA LEU A 119 15.57 8.31 9.20
C LEU A 119 14.68 8.16 7.97
N ALA A 120 14.85 9.04 7.01
CA ALA A 120 14.22 8.94 5.71
C ALA A 120 15.23 9.23 4.59
N LEU A 121 15.29 8.36 3.62
CA LEU A 121 15.94 8.57 2.35
C LEU A 121 14.84 8.81 1.31
N LEU A 122 14.80 9.99 0.72
CA LEU A 122 13.76 10.41 -0.22
C LEU A 122 14.40 10.75 -1.56
N ARG A 123 13.78 10.33 -2.68
CA ARG A 123 14.27 10.59 -4.03
C ARG A 123 13.15 11.06 -4.95
N ARG A 124 13.47 12.04 -5.79
CA ARG A 124 12.65 12.51 -6.91
C ARG A 124 13.53 12.71 -8.13
N GLY A 125 13.40 11.83 -9.12
CA GLY A 125 14.33 11.81 -10.23
C GLY A 125 15.76 11.59 -9.75
N ASP A 126 16.68 12.52 -10.11
CA ASP A 126 18.09 12.50 -9.72
C ASP A 126 18.35 13.20 -8.37
N GLU A 127 17.38 13.93 -7.84
CA GLU A 127 17.49 14.60 -6.55
C GLU A 127 17.12 13.65 -5.42
N ALA A 128 17.97 13.60 -4.40
CA ALA A 128 17.75 12.84 -3.19
C ALA A 128 18.08 13.65 -1.95
N GLU A 129 17.47 13.30 -0.83
CA GLU A 129 17.79 13.86 0.48
C GLU A 129 17.84 12.77 1.55
N LEU A 130 18.86 12.85 2.41
CA LEU A 130 18.89 12.14 3.68
C LEU A 130 18.25 13.04 4.74
N VAL A 131 17.23 12.53 5.41
CA VAL A 131 16.51 13.25 6.45
C VAL A 131 16.70 12.51 7.77
N VAL A 132 17.05 13.28 8.81
CA VAL A 132 17.06 12.80 10.20
C VAL A 132 16.10 13.64 11.00
N TYR A 133 15.25 12.97 11.77
CA TYR A 133 14.34 13.62 12.70
C TYR A 133 14.87 13.47 14.13
N LEU A 134 14.77 14.54 14.92
CA LEU A 134 14.86 14.50 16.38
C LEU A 134 13.47 14.82 16.92
N TYR A 135 13.00 14.03 17.88
CA TYR A 135 11.73 14.29 18.56
C TYR A 135 11.82 13.88 20.04
N SER A 136 11.40 14.79 20.90
CA SER A 136 11.30 14.52 22.34
C SER A 136 10.24 15.39 22.98
N ASP A 137 9.51 14.83 23.93
CA ASP A 137 8.62 15.59 24.82
C ASP A 137 9.36 16.26 25.98
N HIS A 138 10.69 16.02 26.12
CA HIS A 138 11.52 16.51 27.22
C HIS A 138 12.74 17.27 26.71
N SER A 139 13.70 16.57 26.06
CA SER A 139 14.97 17.15 25.61
C SER A 139 15.36 16.62 24.24
N LEU A 140 15.54 17.52 23.28
CA LEU A 140 16.09 17.18 21.96
C LEU A 140 17.56 16.79 22.05
N ARG A 141 18.30 17.28 23.07
CA ARG A 141 19.70 16.90 23.32
C ARG A 141 19.82 15.40 23.68
N ASP A 142 18.90 14.89 24.49
CA ASP A 142 18.85 13.46 24.82
C ASP A 142 18.50 12.61 23.61
N ASP A 143 17.60 13.11 22.76
CA ASP A 143 17.25 12.39 21.53
C ASP A 143 18.36 12.46 20.48
N LEU A 144 19.16 13.54 20.45
CA LEU A 144 20.37 13.60 19.63
C LEU A 144 21.32 12.44 19.96
N ALA A 145 21.54 12.15 21.24
CA ALA A 145 22.40 11.04 21.64
C ALA A 145 21.89 9.68 21.11
N ARG A 146 20.57 9.49 21.02
CA ARG A 146 19.95 8.32 20.39
C ARG A 146 20.13 8.33 18.87
N ALA A 147 19.87 9.47 18.22
CA ALA A 147 20.05 9.63 16.78
C ALA A 147 21.48 9.36 16.33
N LEU A 148 22.49 9.79 17.10
CA LEU A 148 23.90 9.51 16.82
C LEU A 148 24.22 8.01 16.89
N ARG A 149 23.66 7.28 17.87
CA ARG A 149 23.80 5.82 17.91
C ARG A 149 23.13 5.15 16.70
N ASP A 150 21.92 5.59 16.35
CA ASP A 150 21.19 5.07 15.18
C ASP A 150 21.99 5.31 13.89
N LEU A 151 22.56 6.52 13.71
CA LEU A 151 23.40 6.85 12.56
C LEU A 151 24.69 6.02 12.51
N THR A 152 25.31 5.74 13.65
CA THR A 152 26.53 4.92 13.75
C THR A 152 26.24 3.45 13.40
N ALA A 153 25.02 2.97 13.65
CA ALA A 153 24.59 1.61 13.35
C ALA A 153 24.22 1.40 11.86
N LEU A 154 24.12 2.48 11.07
CA LEU A 154 23.73 2.37 9.65
C LEU A 154 24.76 1.62 8.84
N LEU A 155 24.26 0.77 7.98
CA LEU A 155 25.05 -0.03 7.04
C LEU A 155 24.95 0.51 5.61
N PRO A 156 25.99 0.36 4.80
CA PRO A 156 25.93 0.70 3.38
C PRO A 156 24.94 -0.23 2.65
N PRO A 157 24.39 0.22 1.49
CA PRO A 157 23.54 -0.61 0.66
C PRO A 157 24.20 -1.95 0.34
N GLN A 158 23.45 -3.04 0.46
CA GLN A 158 23.89 -4.38 0.12
C GLN A 158 23.05 -4.93 -1.03
N PRO A 159 23.67 -5.56 -2.05
CA PRO A 159 22.90 -6.22 -3.11
C PRO A 159 21.92 -7.22 -2.52
N LEU A 160 20.67 -7.17 -2.98
CA LEU A 160 19.62 -8.09 -2.48
C LEU A 160 19.82 -9.53 -3.00
N GLY A 161 20.56 -9.70 -4.09
CA GLY A 161 20.67 -10.99 -4.79
C GLY A 161 19.35 -11.36 -5.50
N SER A 162 19.39 -12.49 -6.22
CA SER A 162 18.18 -13.05 -6.86
C SER A 162 17.24 -13.64 -5.83
N LEU A 163 15.94 -13.52 -6.11
CA LEU A 163 14.92 -14.19 -5.31
C LEU A 163 15.05 -15.72 -5.50
N GLN A 164 15.26 -16.43 -4.42
CA GLN A 164 15.25 -17.89 -4.39
C GLN A 164 14.32 -18.35 -3.29
N ALA A 165 13.32 -19.15 -3.64
CA ALA A 165 12.37 -19.71 -2.69
C ALA A 165 12.08 -21.16 -3.08
N THR A 166 12.00 -22.04 -2.08
CA THR A 166 11.55 -23.43 -2.27
C THR A 166 10.23 -23.58 -1.52
N VAL A 167 9.13 -23.66 -2.27
CA VAL A 167 7.80 -23.87 -1.71
C VAL A 167 7.65 -25.35 -1.36
N LEU A 168 7.39 -25.67 -0.10
CA LEU A 168 7.12 -27.01 0.39
C LEU A 168 5.65 -27.38 0.34
N GLN A 169 4.78 -26.41 0.61
CA GLN A 169 3.33 -26.61 0.68
C GLN A 169 2.61 -25.34 0.27
N ALA A 170 1.46 -25.51 -0.37
CA ALA A 170 0.49 -24.44 -0.66
C ALA A 170 -0.89 -24.83 -0.13
N ALA A 171 -1.56 -23.91 0.56
CA ALA A 171 -2.92 -24.10 1.06
C ALA A 171 -3.77 -22.86 0.72
N HIS A 172 -5.03 -23.09 0.37
CA HIS A 172 -5.99 -22.03 0.04
C HIS A 172 -7.05 -21.89 1.13
N GLN A 173 -7.40 -20.69 1.50
CA GLN A 173 -8.49 -20.36 2.40
C GLN A 173 -9.34 -19.23 1.77
N PRO A 174 -10.60 -19.50 1.38
CA PRO A 174 -11.20 -20.84 1.27
C PRO A 174 -10.52 -21.70 0.19
N ASP A 175 -10.66 -23.02 0.29
CA ASP A 175 -10.35 -23.93 -0.82
C ASP A 175 -11.42 -23.81 -1.92
N ARG A 176 -11.31 -24.60 -2.99
CA ARG A 176 -12.18 -24.46 -4.15
C ARG A 176 -13.65 -24.75 -3.85
N ASP A 177 -13.94 -25.76 -3.03
CA ASP A 177 -15.31 -26.15 -2.72
C ASP A 177 -15.94 -25.15 -1.75
N ALA A 178 -15.21 -24.72 -0.72
CA ALA A 178 -15.63 -23.67 0.20
C ALA A 178 -15.78 -22.32 -0.51
N TRP A 179 -14.94 -22.01 -1.51
CA TRP A 179 -15.11 -20.84 -2.36
C TRP A 179 -16.43 -20.85 -3.11
N CYS A 180 -16.78 -21.98 -3.75
CA CYS A 180 -18.06 -22.11 -4.46
C CYS A 180 -19.25 -21.91 -3.49
N ALA A 181 -19.20 -22.49 -2.31
CA ALA A 181 -20.23 -22.32 -1.29
C ALA A 181 -20.35 -20.85 -0.83
N LEU A 182 -19.21 -20.21 -0.58
CA LEU A 182 -19.13 -18.81 -0.18
C LEU A 182 -19.74 -17.88 -1.25
N LEU A 183 -19.45 -18.10 -2.53
CA LEU A 183 -20.02 -17.31 -3.61
C LEU A 183 -21.54 -17.55 -3.77
N GLN A 184 -22.00 -18.78 -3.58
CA GLN A 184 -23.44 -19.06 -3.58
C GLN A 184 -24.16 -18.29 -2.46
N SER A 185 -23.55 -18.24 -1.26
CA SER A 185 -24.07 -17.43 -0.14
C SER A 185 -24.11 -15.95 -0.49
N ALA A 186 -23.03 -15.41 -1.10
CA ALA A 186 -22.98 -14.03 -1.56
C ALA A 186 -24.04 -13.71 -2.63
N LEU A 187 -24.22 -14.59 -3.61
CA LEU A 187 -25.24 -14.43 -4.65
C LEU A 187 -26.67 -14.51 -4.10
N ALA A 188 -26.92 -15.37 -3.10
CA ALA A 188 -28.19 -15.42 -2.40
C ALA A 188 -28.46 -14.13 -1.62
N ALA A 189 -27.45 -13.53 -0.97
CA ALA A 189 -27.57 -12.24 -0.30
C ALA A 189 -27.84 -11.10 -1.30
N ILE A 190 -27.20 -11.10 -2.46
CA ILE A 190 -27.47 -10.15 -3.56
C ILE A 190 -28.92 -10.29 -4.04
N ALA A 191 -29.39 -11.53 -4.24
CA ALA A 191 -30.77 -11.79 -4.67
C ALA A 191 -31.83 -11.31 -3.66
N ARG A 192 -31.50 -11.28 -2.35
CA ARG A 192 -32.34 -10.69 -1.31
C ARG A 192 -32.22 -9.17 -1.18
N ASN A 193 -31.35 -8.53 -2.00
CA ASN A 193 -31.00 -7.11 -1.93
C ASN A 193 -30.32 -6.69 -0.62
N ASP A 194 -29.58 -7.60 0.06
CA ASP A 194 -28.80 -7.26 1.23
C ASP A 194 -27.64 -6.29 0.83
N PHE A 195 -27.08 -6.50 -0.36
CA PHE A 195 -26.11 -5.61 -1.03
C PHE A 195 -26.12 -5.88 -2.55
N ALA A 196 -25.64 -4.91 -3.34
CA ALA A 196 -25.57 -5.03 -4.81
C ALA A 196 -24.24 -5.67 -5.29
N LYS A 197 -23.17 -5.52 -4.49
CA LYS A 197 -21.84 -6.03 -4.78
C LYS A 197 -21.12 -6.38 -3.48
N VAL A 198 -20.36 -7.46 -3.49
CA VAL A 198 -19.37 -7.78 -2.45
C VAL A 198 -18.10 -8.29 -3.09
N VAL A 199 -16.94 -7.95 -2.52
CA VAL A 199 -15.64 -8.48 -2.97
C VAL A 199 -15.23 -9.58 -2.01
N MET A 200 -15.21 -10.82 -2.49
CA MET A 200 -14.77 -11.96 -1.69
C MET A 200 -13.31 -12.26 -1.98
N ALA A 201 -12.56 -12.61 -0.96
CA ALA A 201 -11.13 -12.84 -1.06
C ALA A 201 -10.72 -14.26 -0.68
N ARG A 202 -9.56 -14.65 -1.21
CA ARG A 202 -8.84 -15.88 -0.85
C ARG A 202 -7.46 -15.53 -0.35
N ARG A 203 -7.06 -16.17 0.74
CA ARG A 203 -5.69 -16.22 1.22
C ARG A 203 -5.03 -17.51 0.76
N THR A 204 -3.90 -17.42 0.07
CA THR A 204 -3.05 -18.57 -0.26
C THR A 204 -1.82 -18.53 0.63
N THR A 205 -1.65 -19.53 1.49
CA THR A 205 -0.48 -19.68 2.35
C THR A 205 0.53 -20.60 1.70
N LEU A 206 1.73 -20.09 1.45
CA LEU A 206 2.89 -20.86 0.99
C LEU A 206 3.82 -21.07 2.17
N THR A 207 4.18 -22.33 2.45
CA THR A 207 5.21 -22.66 3.43
C THR A 207 6.53 -22.91 2.70
N LEU A 208 7.54 -22.13 3.06
CA LEU A 208 8.87 -22.20 2.45
C LEU A 208 9.81 -23.08 3.27
N ARG A 209 10.87 -23.57 2.60
CA ARG A 209 11.97 -24.28 3.28
C ARG A 209 12.74 -23.35 4.21
N GLU A 210 13.07 -22.15 3.74
CA GLU A 210 13.83 -21.14 4.46
C GLU A 210 13.04 -19.84 4.57
N PRO A 211 13.28 -19.00 5.59
CA PRO A 211 12.69 -17.68 5.69
C PRO A 211 13.06 -16.82 4.48
N LEU A 212 12.12 -16.01 4.01
CA LEU A 212 12.30 -15.12 2.87
C LEU A 212 12.59 -13.69 3.34
N ARG A 213 13.56 -13.03 2.68
CA ARG A 213 13.77 -11.58 2.87
C ARG A 213 12.73 -10.80 2.05
N ALA A 214 11.88 -10.05 2.74
CA ALA A 214 10.79 -9.30 2.12
C ALA A 214 11.27 -8.35 1.00
N ALA A 215 12.41 -7.70 1.18
CA ALA A 215 12.98 -6.80 0.19
C ALA A 215 13.39 -7.52 -1.11
N GLN A 216 13.88 -8.77 -1.06
CA GLN A 216 14.17 -9.56 -2.27
C GLN A 216 12.89 -9.87 -3.04
N PHE A 217 11.82 -10.22 -2.33
CA PHE A 217 10.52 -10.49 -2.94
C PHE A 217 9.92 -9.22 -3.57
N LEU A 218 10.00 -8.08 -2.87
CA LEU A 218 9.55 -6.81 -3.42
C LEU A 218 10.40 -6.37 -4.63
N ALA A 219 11.72 -6.56 -4.60
CA ALA A 219 12.59 -6.25 -5.73
C ALA A 219 12.23 -7.08 -6.97
N ALA A 220 12.01 -8.39 -6.81
CA ALA A 220 11.55 -9.27 -7.89
C ALA A 220 10.17 -8.85 -8.42
N SER A 221 9.25 -8.51 -7.52
CA SER A 221 7.92 -8.00 -7.90
C SER A 221 8.02 -6.68 -8.68
N ARG A 222 8.87 -5.76 -8.23
CA ARG A 222 9.08 -4.45 -8.86
C ARG A 222 9.65 -4.58 -10.28
N ALA A 223 10.52 -5.55 -10.51
CA ALA A 223 11.13 -5.80 -11.82
C ALA A 223 10.11 -6.20 -12.90
N VAL A 224 8.97 -6.79 -12.53
CA VAL A 224 7.99 -7.32 -13.49
C VAL A 224 6.60 -6.66 -13.42
N ASN A 225 6.25 -6.00 -12.32
CA ASN A 225 4.96 -5.34 -12.14
C ASN A 225 5.12 -3.83 -12.32
N HIS A 226 5.14 -3.38 -13.57
CA HIS A 226 5.25 -1.96 -13.89
C HIS A 226 3.93 -1.21 -13.66
N ARG A 227 4.01 0.12 -13.53
CA ARG A 227 2.86 1.03 -13.29
C ARG A 227 2.10 0.71 -12.01
N CYS A 228 2.82 0.20 -11.00
CA CYS A 228 2.30 -0.10 -9.67
C CYS A 228 3.01 0.74 -8.62
N TYR A 229 2.28 1.08 -7.56
CA TYR A 229 2.89 1.48 -6.30
C TYR A 229 3.56 0.26 -5.68
N HIS A 230 4.81 0.39 -5.30
CA HIS A 230 5.51 -0.67 -4.57
C HIS A 230 5.71 -0.20 -3.14
N PHE A 231 5.25 -1.01 -2.20
CA PHE A 231 5.34 -0.68 -0.78
C PHE A 231 5.73 -1.90 0.05
N MET A 232 6.37 -1.64 1.18
CA MET A 232 6.70 -2.65 2.19
C MET A 232 6.70 -1.99 3.56
N LEU A 233 6.02 -2.59 4.51
CA LEU A 233 6.20 -2.35 5.95
C LEU A 233 6.85 -3.58 6.54
N ALA A 234 8.06 -3.47 7.06
CA ALA A 234 8.74 -4.52 7.79
C ALA A 234 8.82 -4.15 9.29
N LEU A 235 8.37 -5.05 10.14
CA LEU A 235 8.42 -4.93 11.60
C LEU A 235 9.64 -5.64 12.19
N ALA A 236 10.15 -6.63 11.47
CA ALA A 236 11.34 -7.42 11.77
C ALA A 236 11.91 -8.02 10.48
N PRO A 237 13.10 -8.63 10.48
CA PRO A 237 13.76 -9.19 9.28
C PRO A 237 12.90 -10.15 8.46
N HIS A 238 12.05 -10.95 9.12
CA HIS A 238 11.18 -11.95 8.50
C HIS A 238 9.68 -11.72 8.82
N HIS A 239 9.32 -10.48 9.16
CA HIS A 239 7.94 -10.10 9.42
C HIS A 239 7.64 -8.80 8.65
N ALA A 240 6.99 -8.94 7.52
CA ALA A 240 6.70 -7.80 6.66
C ALA A 240 5.41 -7.99 5.86
N PHE A 241 4.72 -6.88 5.59
CA PHE A 241 3.65 -6.79 4.61
C PHE A 241 4.13 -5.95 3.42
N LEU A 242 3.94 -6.46 2.21
CA LEU A 242 4.40 -5.80 0.98
C LEU A 242 3.38 -5.94 -0.15
N GLY A 243 3.50 -5.09 -1.16
CA GLY A 243 2.64 -5.19 -2.33
C GLY A 243 3.11 -4.36 -3.52
N SER A 244 2.50 -4.68 -4.67
CA SER A 244 2.68 -3.97 -5.95
C SER A 244 1.31 -3.61 -6.49
N SER A 245 0.74 -2.51 -6.00
CA SER A 245 -0.64 -2.11 -6.26
C SER A 245 -0.76 -1.17 -7.46
N PRO A 246 -1.68 -1.44 -8.40
CA PRO A 246 -1.97 -0.51 -9.49
C PRO A 246 -2.91 0.62 -9.05
N GLU A 247 -3.61 0.48 -7.92
CA GLU A 247 -4.76 1.29 -7.55
C GLU A 247 -4.38 2.39 -6.54
N ARG A 248 -4.71 3.63 -6.87
CA ARG A 248 -4.64 4.77 -5.96
C ARG A 248 -5.91 4.84 -5.13
N LEU A 249 -5.77 4.85 -3.80
CA LEU A 249 -6.91 5.19 -2.95
C LEU A 249 -7.22 6.68 -3.09
N TYR A 250 -6.23 7.54 -2.83
CA TYR A 250 -6.28 8.96 -3.18
C TYR A 250 -4.89 9.60 -3.15
N ARG A 251 -4.76 10.73 -3.84
CA ARG A 251 -3.65 11.69 -3.75
C ARG A 251 -4.24 13.06 -3.45
N ARG A 252 -3.72 13.75 -2.46
CA ARG A 252 -4.11 15.12 -2.12
C ARG A 252 -2.90 16.04 -2.21
N ILE A 253 -3.07 17.17 -2.85
CA ILE A 253 -2.12 18.29 -2.88
C ILE A 253 -2.88 19.55 -2.52
N GLY A 254 -2.59 20.15 -1.36
CA GLY A 254 -3.44 21.20 -0.82
C GLY A 254 -4.87 20.68 -0.66
N ARG A 255 -5.84 21.39 -1.27
CA ARG A 255 -7.25 21.00 -1.28
C ARG A 255 -7.67 20.15 -2.49
N LYS A 256 -6.79 19.93 -3.46
CA LYS A 256 -7.07 19.11 -4.63
C LYS A 256 -6.83 17.64 -4.29
N LEU A 257 -7.87 16.84 -4.41
CA LEU A 257 -7.84 15.40 -4.24
C LEU A 257 -8.09 14.72 -5.59
N GLU A 258 -7.33 13.69 -5.86
CA GLU A 258 -7.50 12.78 -6.99
C GLU A 258 -7.66 11.35 -6.44
N THR A 259 -8.72 10.69 -6.85
CA THR A 259 -8.97 9.26 -6.56
C THR A 259 -9.37 8.56 -7.84
N GLU A 260 -9.55 7.25 -7.82
CA GLU A 260 -9.90 6.48 -9.01
C GLU A 260 -10.80 5.29 -8.70
N ALA A 261 -11.66 4.96 -9.66
CA ALA A 261 -12.44 3.73 -9.69
C ALA A 261 -11.75 2.74 -10.63
N LEU A 262 -11.10 1.73 -10.07
CA LEU A 262 -10.43 0.65 -10.81
C LEU A 262 -11.22 -0.64 -10.64
N ALA A 263 -12.13 -0.93 -11.57
CA ALA A 263 -12.99 -2.12 -11.55
C ALA A 263 -13.38 -2.50 -12.96
N GLY A 264 -13.74 -3.76 -13.19
CA GLY A 264 -13.86 -4.35 -14.51
C GLY A 264 -12.51 -4.87 -14.99
N THR A 265 -12.47 -6.17 -15.33
CA THR A 265 -11.20 -6.88 -15.57
C THR A 265 -11.32 -7.82 -16.77
N VAL A 266 -10.25 -7.88 -17.57
CA VAL A 266 -10.05 -8.91 -18.58
C VAL A 266 -8.60 -9.42 -18.52
N ALA A 267 -8.39 -10.69 -18.83
CA ALA A 267 -7.04 -11.24 -18.94
C ALA A 267 -6.25 -10.52 -20.05
N ARG A 268 -4.96 -10.34 -19.83
CA ARG A 268 -4.08 -9.85 -20.90
C ARG A 268 -3.96 -10.92 -21.98
N GLY A 269 -4.01 -10.52 -23.26
CA GLY A 269 -3.82 -11.43 -24.39
C GLY A 269 -2.38 -11.95 -24.50
N ALA A 270 -2.20 -13.02 -25.23
CA ALA A 270 -0.90 -13.64 -25.46
C ALA A 270 0.04 -12.77 -26.32
N ASN A 271 -0.52 -11.85 -27.11
CA ASN A 271 0.20 -10.92 -27.98
C ASN A 271 -0.49 -9.55 -28.00
N ASP A 272 0.15 -8.57 -28.64
CA ASP A 272 -0.34 -7.17 -28.66
C ASP A 272 -1.68 -7.02 -29.41
N GLU A 273 -1.96 -7.83 -30.42
CA GLU A 273 -3.23 -7.81 -31.14
C GLU A 273 -4.38 -8.27 -30.22
N GLN A 274 -4.19 -9.38 -29.54
CA GLN A 274 -5.16 -9.90 -28.59
C GLN A 274 -5.33 -8.98 -27.37
N CYS A 275 -4.23 -8.34 -26.92
CA CYS A 275 -4.31 -7.31 -25.89
C CYS A 275 -5.19 -6.12 -26.32
N ARG A 276 -5.04 -5.64 -27.55
CA ARG A 276 -5.89 -4.57 -28.11
C ARG A 276 -7.34 -5.01 -28.25
N ALA A 277 -7.58 -6.20 -28.76
CA ALA A 277 -8.93 -6.75 -28.89
C ALA A 277 -9.62 -6.86 -27.53
N ASN A 278 -8.94 -7.38 -26.52
CA ASN A 278 -9.44 -7.47 -25.14
C ASN A 278 -9.71 -6.08 -24.54
N ALA A 279 -8.86 -5.09 -24.81
CA ALA A 279 -9.07 -3.71 -24.36
C ALA A 279 -10.34 -3.09 -24.98
N ILE A 280 -10.53 -3.27 -26.27
CA ILE A 280 -11.74 -2.79 -26.98
C ILE A 280 -12.98 -3.48 -26.43
N TRP A 281 -12.92 -4.80 -26.27
CA TRP A 281 -14.03 -5.55 -25.69
C TRP A 281 -14.37 -5.05 -24.28
N LEU A 282 -13.37 -4.87 -23.40
CA LEU A 282 -13.57 -4.41 -22.03
C LEU A 282 -14.20 -3.01 -21.98
N MET A 283 -13.82 -2.12 -22.90
CA MET A 283 -14.42 -0.79 -23.03
C MET A 283 -15.89 -0.81 -23.45
N GLN A 284 -16.35 -1.87 -24.09
CA GLN A 284 -17.72 -2.02 -24.61
C GLN A 284 -18.59 -2.96 -23.78
N ASP A 285 -17.97 -3.77 -22.91
CA ASP A 285 -18.70 -4.77 -22.12
C ASP A 285 -19.58 -4.14 -21.04
N GLY A 286 -20.88 -4.32 -21.16
CA GLY A 286 -21.89 -3.71 -20.28
C GLY A 286 -21.74 -4.11 -18.80
N LYS A 287 -21.38 -5.38 -18.51
CA LYS A 287 -21.18 -5.87 -17.14
C LYS A 287 -20.01 -5.14 -16.47
N ASN A 288 -18.85 -5.10 -17.13
CA ASN A 288 -17.65 -4.46 -16.60
C ASN A 288 -17.81 -2.94 -16.48
N GLN A 289 -18.49 -2.30 -17.45
CA GLN A 289 -18.83 -0.88 -17.35
C GLN A 289 -19.74 -0.58 -16.17
N HIS A 290 -20.76 -1.41 -15.95
CA HIS A 290 -21.67 -1.27 -14.81
C HIS A 290 -20.94 -1.46 -13.47
N GLU A 291 -20.10 -2.49 -13.36
CA GLU A 291 -19.28 -2.72 -12.18
C GLU A 291 -18.41 -1.51 -11.83
N ASN A 292 -17.76 -0.92 -12.84
CA ASN A 292 -16.93 0.26 -12.66
C ASN A 292 -17.74 1.48 -12.22
N LEU A 293 -18.91 1.71 -12.83
CA LEU A 293 -19.79 2.84 -12.47
C LEU A 293 -20.33 2.73 -11.05
N LEU A 294 -20.62 1.53 -10.55
CA LEU A 294 -20.99 1.33 -9.13
C LEU A 294 -19.89 1.85 -8.17
N VAL A 295 -18.62 1.62 -8.52
CA VAL A 295 -17.49 2.14 -7.72
C VAL A 295 -17.39 3.66 -7.83
N VAL A 296 -17.57 4.23 -9.03
CA VAL A 296 -17.60 5.68 -9.25
C VAL A 296 -18.69 6.33 -8.40
N ASP A 297 -19.90 5.79 -8.44
CA ASP A 297 -21.06 6.35 -7.73
C ASP A 297 -20.83 6.32 -6.22
N ASP A 298 -20.32 5.21 -5.68
CA ASP A 298 -19.97 5.07 -4.26
C ASP A 298 -18.96 6.13 -3.82
N ILE A 299 -17.85 6.27 -4.56
CA ILE A 299 -16.81 7.28 -4.27
C ILE A 299 -17.40 8.70 -4.31
N CYS A 300 -18.18 9.01 -5.36
CA CYS A 300 -18.79 10.31 -5.53
C CYS A 300 -19.79 10.66 -4.41
N GLN A 301 -20.65 9.72 -4.04
CA GLN A 301 -21.61 9.91 -2.94
C GLN A 301 -20.92 10.16 -1.60
N ARG A 302 -19.87 9.42 -1.30
CA ARG A 302 -19.11 9.56 -0.05
C ARG A 302 -18.38 10.90 0.04
N LEU A 303 -17.80 11.35 -1.07
CA LEU A 303 -17.10 12.64 -1.12
C LEU A 303 -18.06 13.84 -1.10
N ARG A 304 -19.28 13.72 -1.68
CA ARG A 304 -20.32 14.77 -1.62
C ARG A 304 -20.92 14.94 -0.22
N GLY A 305 -20.93 13.92 0.62
CA GLY A 305 -21.43 13.98 1.98
C GLY A 305 -20.61 14.83 2.96
N SER A 306 -19.49 15.46 2.53
CA SER A 306 -18.77 16.46 3.32
C SER A 306 -19.52 17.80 3.27
N ALA A 307 -19.55 18.54 4.38
CA ALA A 307 -20.21 19.83 4.50
C ALA A 307 -19.69 20.82 3.45
N GLY A 308 -20.57 21.24 2.54
CA GLY A 308 -20.24 22.05 1.37
C GLY A 308 -19.81 21.17 0.18
N ALA A 309 -20.67 21.06 -0.84
CA ALA A 309 -20.43 20.20 -1.99
C ALA A 309 -19.09 20.52 -2.66
N PRO A 310 -18.11 19.61 -2.64
CA PRO A 310 -16.89 19.81 -3.39
C PRO A 310 -17.20 19.83 -4.89
N THR A 311 -16.42 20.55 -5.67
CA THR A 311 -16.44 20.41 -7.12
C THR A 311 -15.88 19.02 -7.43
N LEU A 312 -16.66 18.20 -8.13
CA LEU A 312 -16.33 16.83 -8.44
C LEU A 312 -16.45 16.61 -9.94
N GLU A 313 -15.39 16.06 -10.54
CA GLU A 313 -15.32 15.76 -11.96
C GLU A 313 -14.89 14.32 -12.16
N VAL A 314 -15.63 13.56 -12.97
CA VAL A 314 -15.31 12.16 -13.32
C VAL A 314 -14.80 12.13 -14.75
N MET A 315 -13.58 11.62 -14.93
CA MET A 315 -12.96 11.50 -16.25
C MET A 315 -13.52 10.30 -17.02
N ALA A 316 -13.33 10.32 -18.35
CA ALA A 316 -13.68 9.18 -19.20
C ALA A 316 -12.95 7.89 -18.77
N ALA A 317 -13.56 6.75 -19.07
CA ALA A 317 -12.93 5.45 -18.83
C ALA A 317 -11.68 5.28 -19.69
N GLU A 318 -10.66 4.68 -19.13
CA GLU A 318 -9.43 4.30 -19.81
C GLU A 318 -8.99 2.88 -19.42
N ILE A 319 -8.12 2.27 -20.23
CA ILE A 319 -7.56 0.94 -19.97
C ILE A 319 -6.23 1.07 -19.24
N VAL A 320 -6.13 0.38 -18.10
CA VAL A 320 -4.86 0.17 -17.39
C VAL A 320 -4.38 -1.24 -17.66
N ALA A 321 -3.31 -1.37 -18.46
CA ALA A 321 -2.69 -2.65 -18.75
C ALA A 321 -1.64 -2.97 -17.68
N LEU A 322 -1.81 -4.12 -17.02
CA LEU A 322 -0.87 -4.70 -16.05
C LEU A 322 -0.22 -5.96 -16.63
N ARG A 323 0.63 -6.63 -15.85
CA ARG A 323 1.38 -7.82 -16.31
C ARG A 323 0.47 -8.93 -16.83
N LYS A 324 -0.60 -9.27 -16.13
CA LYS A 324 -1.49 -10.42 -16.42
C LYS A 324 -2.93 -10.05 -16.76
N VAL A 325 -3.33 -8.82 -16.49
CA VAL A 325 -4.72 -8.35 -16.66
C VAL A 325 -4.78 -6.92 -17.19
N GLN A 326 -5.95 -6.54 -17.68
CA GLN A 326 -6.31 -5.17 -18.03
C GLN A 326 -7.54 -4.77 -17.22
N HIS A 327 -7.57 -3.52 -16.75
CA HIS A 327 -8.68 -2.97 -15.95
C HIS A 327 -9.26 -1.72 -16.59
N LEU A 328 -10.53 -1.46 -16.33
CA LEU A 328 -11.13 -0.13 -16.54
C LEU A 328 -10.78 0.79 -15.37
N ARG A 329 -10.37 2.01 -15.68
CA ARG A 329 -10.14 3.09 -14.72
C ARG A 329 -10.93 4.33 -15.09
N ARG A 330 -11.56 4.97 -14.07
CA ARG A 330 -12.03 6.35 -14.16
C ARG A 330 -11.38 7.16 -13.05
N THR A 331 -10.69 8.22 -13.43
CA THR A 331 -10.11 9.16 -12.48
C THR A 331 -11.18 10.15 -12.02
N ILE A 332 -11.16 10.51 -10.74
CA ILE A 332 -12.11 11.41 -10.11
C ILE A 332 -11.33 12.53 -9.45
N HIS A 333 -11.56 13.77 -9.89
CA HIS A 333 -10.95 14.97 -9.33
C HIS A 333 -11.92 15.66 -8.39
N VAL A 334 -11.43 16.08 -7.23
CA VAL A 334 -12.24 16.70 -6.19
C VAL A 334 -11.51 17.90 -5.59
N THR A 335 -12.21 19.03 -5.42
CA THR A 335 -11.71 20.13 -4.62
C THR A 335 -12.35 20.08 -3.24
N LEU A 336 -11.58 19.70 -2.22
CA LEU A 336 -12.03 19.58 -0.84
C LEU A 336 -12.30 20.96 -0.21
N ASN A 337 -13.24 21.04 0.72
CA ASN A 337 -13.49 22.24 1.49
C ASN A 337 -12.37 22.54 2.47
N GLN A 338 -11.79 21.51 3.08
CA GLN A 338 -10.65 21.59 3.99
C GLN A 338 -9.71 20.41 3.79
N GLN A 339 -8.48 20.56 4.23
CA GLN A 339 -7.48 19.50 4.22
C GLN A 339 -7.71 18.61 5.44
N ASP A 340 -8.28 17.41 5.22
CA ASP A 340 -8.55 16.44 6.25
C ASP A 340 -8.33 15.02 5.72
N ASP A 341 -7.12 14.47 5.94
CA ASP A 341 -6.76 13.14 5.45
C ASP A 341 -7.42 12.02 6.25
N ALA A 342 -7.68 12.24 7.54
CA ALA A 342 -8.42 11.28 8.36
C ALA A 342 -9.86 11.14 7.86
N ASP A 343 -10.52 12.24 7.50
CA ASP A 343 -11.86 12.20 6.87
C ASP A 343 -11.82 11.58 5.47
N CYS A 344 -10.79 11.88 4.66
CA CYS A 344 -10.61 11.26 3.35
C CYS A 344 -10.46 9.74 3.47
N LEU A 345 -9.62 9.24 4.37
CA LEU A 345 -9.45 7.82 4.63
C LEU A 345 -10.74 7.15 5.08
N ARG A 346 -11.43 7.72 6.07
CA ARG A 346 -12.72 7.20 6.58
C ARG A 346 -13.79 7.11 5.50
N ARG A 347 -13.83 8.09 4.58
CA ARG A 347 -14.78 8.12 3.47
C ARG A 347 -14.40 7.14 2.37
N LEU A 348 -13.15 7.08 1.97
CA LEU A 348 -12.72 6.31 0.82
C LEU A 348 -12.36 4.85 1.15
N GLN A 349 -11.82 4.55 2.34
CA GLN A 349 -11.41 3.20 2.70
C GLN A 349 -12.47 2.47 3.54
N PRO A 350 -12.79 1.20 3.17
CA PRO A 350 -12.51 0.57 1.89
C PRO A 350 -13.46 1.06 0.79
N THR A 351 -12.99 1.06 -0.47
CA THR A 351 -13.83 1.37 -1.63
C THR A 351 -14.73 0.18 -2.01
N ALA A 352 -15.77 0.43 -2.81
CA ALA A 352 -16.60 -0.64 -3.39
C ALA A 352 -15.80 -1.59 -4.32
N ALA A 353 -14.60 -1.18 -4.76
CA ALA A 353 -13.69 -2.02 -5.56
C ALA A 353 -13.08 -3.17 -4.75
N VAL A 354 -12.97 -3.02 -3.41
CA VAL A 354 -12.33 -4.01 -2.54
C VAL A 354 -13.22 -4.55 -1.41
N ALA A 355 -14.35 -3.91 -1.14
CA ALA A 355 -15.31 -4.35 -0.12
C ALA A 355 -16.67 -4.70 -0.72
N GLY A 356 -17.37 -3.72 -1.27
CA GLY A 356 -18.69 -3.90 -1.85
C GLY A 356 -19.61 -2.69 -1.62
N LEU A 357 -20.86 -2.83 -2.05
CA LEU A 357 -21.85 -1.76 -2.06
C LEU A 357 -23.25 -2.27 -1.72
N PRO A 358 -23.98 -1.68 -0.75
CA PRO A 358 -23.51 -0.69 0.23
C PRO A 358 -22.40 -1.22 1.14
N ARG A 359 -21.50 -0.32 1.57
CA ARG A 359 -20.26 -0.68 2.29
C ARG A 359 -20.53 -1.52 3.55
N GLU A 360 -21.36 -1.05 4.45
CA GLU A 360 -21.53 -1.68 5.76
C GLU A 360 -22.16 -3.08 5.70
N PRO A 361 -23.22 -3.34 4.90
CA PRO A 361 -23.70 -4.71 4.69
C PRO A 361 -22.65 -5.63 4.06
N ALA A 362 -21.96 -5.15 3.02
CA ALA A 362 -20.92 -5.93 2.34
C ALA A 362 -19.73 -6.24 3.28
N ARG A 363 -19.28 -5.24 4.06
CA ARG A 363 -18.20 -5.43 5.04
C ARG A 363 -18.56 -6.42 6.13
N ARG A 364 -19.79 -6.35 6.65
CA ARG A 364 -20.28 -7.34 7.65
C ARG A 364 -20.29 -8.75 7.09
N PHE A 365 -20.76 -8.92 5.85
CA PHE A 365 -20.73 -10.21 5.17
C PHE A 365 -19.30 -10.75 5.03
N ILE A 366 -18.34 -9.91 4.59
CA ILE A 366 -16.92 -10.27 4.51
C ILE A 366 -16.40 -10.75 5.86
N MET A 367 -16.62 -9.98 6.93
CA MET A 367 -16.11 -10.30 8.27
C MET A 367 -16.73 -11.56 8.89
N GLN A 368 -17.94 -11.93 8.48
CA GLN A 368 -18.65 -13.11 9.00
C GLN A 368 -18.37 -14.39 8.22
N ASP A 369 -18.17 -14.26 6.90
CA ASP A 369 -18.15 -15.40 5.99
C ASP A 369 -16.76 -15.73 5.43
N GLU A 370 -15.80 -14.77 5.40
CA GLU A 370 -14.40 -15.10 5.04
C GLU A 370 -13.72 -15.88 6.16
N PRO A 371 -12.99 -16.98 5.85
CA PRO A 371 -12.36 -17.83 6.86
C PRO A 371 -11.02 -17.28 7.39
N PHE A 372 -10.73 -15.99 7.20
CA PHE A 372 -9.51 -15.32 7.67
C PHE A 372 -9.72 -13.81 7.79
N ASP A 373 -8.95 -13.18 8.67
CA ASP A 373 -8.91 -11.73 8.79
C ASP A 373 -8.04 -11.13 7.68
N ARG A 374 -8.53 -10.09 7.02
CA ARG A 374 -7.79 -9.41 5.95
C ARG A 374 -6.59 -8.62 6.46
N GLY A 375 -6.68 -8.07 7.65
CA GLY A 375 -5.64 -7.24 8.24
C GLY A 375 -5.25 -6.07 7.35
N TRP A 376 -4.02 -6.05 6.86
CA TRP A 376 -3.51 -5.02 5.94
C TRP A 376 -3.99 -5.17 4.50
N TYR A 377 -4.36 -6.39 4.08
CA TYR A 377 -4.88 -6.62 2.72
C TYR A 377 -6.18 -5.86 2.49
N ALA A 378 -6.32 -5.21 1.34
CA ALA A 378 -7.43 -4.33 0.97
C ALA A 378 -7.60 -3.08 1.86
N GLY A 379 -6.64 -2.81 2.76
CA GLY A 379 -6.43 -1.53 3.40
C GLY A 379 -5.69 -0.55 2.50
N SER A 380 -4.82 0.30 3.05
CA SER A 380 -4.00 1.21 2.24
C SER A 380 -2.59 1.40 2.76
N ALA A 381 -1.66 1.74 1.84
CA ALA A 381 -0.26 2.02 2.12
C ALA A 381 0.11 3.40 1.58
N GLY A 382 0.90 4.18 2.33
CA GLY A 382 1.31 5.48 1.85
C GLY A 382 1.80 6.42 2.94
N TYR A 383 1.53 7.70 2.76
CA TYR A 383 1.95 8.76 3.67
C TYR A 383 0.98 9.93 3.73
N LEU A 384 1.07 10.69 4.82
CA LEU A 384 0.39 11.97 4.99
C LEU A 384 1.33 13.06 5.48
N SER A 385 1.06 14.30 5.07
CA SER A 385 1.71 15.54 5.52
C SER A 385 0.74 16.72 5.43
N LEU A 386 1.12 17.90 5.93
CA LEU A 386 0.29 19.09 5.76
C LEU A 386 0.02 19.39 4.29
N ALA A 387 1.06 19.41 3.45
CA ALA A 387 0.96 19.84 2.06
C ALA A 387 0.33 18.79 1.14
N ARG A 388 0.57 17.50 1.41
CA ARG A 388 0.15 16.39 0.56
C ARG A 388 -0.02 15.09 1.32
N ALA A 389 -0.85 14.23 0.76
CA ALA A 389 -0.99 12.84 1.18
C ALA A 389 -1.16 11.96 -0.06
N GLU A 390 -0.69 10.73 0.00
CA GLU A 390 -0.95 9.75 -1.04
C GLU A 390 -0.99 8.35 -0.45
N PHE A 391 -2.05 7.62 -0.79
CA PHE A 391 -2.26 6.23 -0.39
C PHE A 391 -2.66 5.40 -1.61
N ALA A 392 -2.05 4.22 -1.71
CA ALA A 392 -2.46 3.16 -2.62
C ALA A 392 -3.31 2.13 -1.88
N VAL A 393 -4.28 1.54 -2.55
CA VAL A 393 -5.02 0.39 -1.99
C VAL A 393 -4.06 -0.78 -1.84
N ALA A 394 -4.04 -1.44 -0.68
CA ALA A 394 -3.07 -2.49 -0.36
C ALA A 394 -3.47 -3.84 -1.02
N LEU A 395 -3.36 -3.86 -2.34
CA LEU A 395 -3.65 -4.99 -3.23
C LEU A 395 -2.38 -5.60 -3.80
N ARG A 396 -2.53 -6.78 -4.44
CA ARG A 396 -1.40 -7.53 -5.00
C ARG A 396 -0.29 -7.62 -3.96
N SER A 397 -0.67 -8.11 -2.79
CA SER A 397 0.09 -8.00 -1.57
C SER A 397 0.33 -9.36 -0.93
N ALA A 398 1.35 -9.41 -0.08
CA ALA A 398 1.74 -10.57 0.70
C ALA A 398 2.09 -10.16 2.13
N LEU A 399 1.70 -10.99 3.10
CA LEU A 399 2.22 -10.97 4.46
C LEU A 399 3.24 -12.09 4.61
N ILE A 400 4.45 -11.74 5.01
CA ILE A 400 5.54 -12.68 5.31
C ILE A 400 5.64 -12.79 6.83
N VAL A 401 5.57 -14.00 7.34
CA VAL A 401 5.81 -14.32 8.75
C VAL A 401 6.73 -15.54 8.79
N GLU A 402 7.99 -15.32 9.09
CA GLU A 402 9.03 -16.34 9.09
C GLU A 402 9.10 -17.13 7.76
N ARG A 403 8.73 -18.40 7.75
CA ARG A 403 8.70 -19.26 6.56
C ARG A 403 7.33 -19.31 5.86
N GLN A 404 6.36 -18.53 6.33
CA GLN A 404 5.03 -18.49 5.72
C GLN A 404 4.86 -17.19 4.92
N ILE A 405 4.30 -17.36 3.73
CA ILE A 405 3.87 -16.23 2.88
C ILE A 405 2.38 -16.37 2.64
N HIS A 406 1.63 -15.36 3.05
CA HIS A 406 0.21 -15.26 2.79
C HIS A 406 -0.03 -14.32 1.61
N LEU A 407 -0.43 -14.86 0.48
CA LEU A 407 -0.81 -14.11 -0.72
C LEU A 407 -2.33 -13.89 -0.71
N TYR A 408 -2.76 -12.68 -1.05
CA TYR A 408 -4.17 -12.31 -1.06
C TYR A 408 -4.63 -11.93 -2.47
N ALA A 409 -5.82 -12.40 -2.83
CA ALA A 409 -6.51 -11.98 -4.06
C ALA A 409 -8.02 -12.03 -3.85
N GLY A 410 -8.75 -11.09 -4.46
CA GLY A 410 -10.20 -11.01 -4.36
C GLY A 410 -10.88 -10.80 -5.71
N ALA A 411 -12.13 -11.21 -5.80
CA ALA A 411 -13.01 -11.02 -6.95
C ALA A 411 -14.31 -10.31 -6.53
N GLY A 412 -14.78 -9.41 -7.39
CA GLY A 412 -16.02 -8.66 -7.19
C GLY A 412 -17.23 -9.49 -7.61
N ILE A 413 -18.07 -9.84 -6.66
CA ILE A 413 -19.29 -10.65 -6.87
C ILE A 413 -20.47 -9.72 -7.04
N VAL A 414 -21.16 -9.84 -8.16
CA VAL A 414 -22.37 -9.13 -8.54
C VAL A 414 -23.42 -10.15 -9.03
N ALA A 415 -24.65 -9.70 -9.27
CA ALA A 415 -25.69 -10.54 -9.87
C ALA A 415 -25.19 -11.18 -11.18
N GLY A 416 -25.26 -12.51 -11.28
CA GLY A 416 -24.81 -13.29 -12.44
C GLY A 416 -23.32 -13.64 -12.44
N SER A 417 -22.56 -13.39 -11.37
CA SER A 417 -21.20 -13.91 -11.20
C SER A 417 -21.19 -15.45 -11.17
N ASP A 418 -20.22 -16.06 -11.84
CA ASP A 418 -20.02 -17.51 -11.89
C ASP A 418 -18.85 -17.93 -10.99
N PRO A 419 -19.03 -18.84 -10.02
CA PRO A 419 -18.00 -19.21 -9.06
C PRO A 419 -16.70 -19.71 -9.67
N GLN A 420 -16.76 -20.39 -10.83
CA GLN A 420 -15.56 -20.92 -11.47
C GLN A 420 -14.79 -19.83 -12.22
N GLN A 421 -15.48 -18.91 -12.85
CA GLN A 421 -14.86 -17.75 -13.52
C GLN A 421 -14.20 -16.83 -12.49
N GLU A 422 -14.88 -16.57 -11.35
CA GLU A 422 -14.33 -15.75 -10.28
C GLU A 422 -13.11 -16.42 -9.62
N TRP A 423 -13.10 -17.76 -9.47
CA TRP A 423 -11.91 -18.49 -9.04
C TRP A 423 -10.74 -18.29 -10.01
N GLN A 424 -10.97 -18.39 -11.32
CA GLN A 424 -9.94 -18.16 -12.32
C GLN A 424 -9.42 -16.72 -12.30
N GLU A 425 -10.29 -15.75 -12.05
CA GLU A 425 -9.89 -14.34 -11.88
C GLU A 425 -8.94 -14.18 -10.70
N ILE A 426 -9.24 -14.81 -9.55
CA ILE A 426 -8.37 -14.80 -8.36
C ILE A 426 -7.02 -15.45 -8.66
N GLU A 427 -6.97 -16.59 -9.37
CA GLU A 427 -5.72 -17.22 -9.80
C GLU A 427 -4.88 -16.27 -10.64
N ASN A 428 -5.48 -15.60 -11.62
CA ASN A 428 -4.80 -14.63 -12.48
C ASN A 428 -4.26 -13.42 -11.68
N LYS A 429 -5.00 -12.96 -10.67
CA LYS A 429 -4.59 -11.85 -9.80
C LYS A 429 -3.45 -12.27 -8.87
N ALA A 430 -3.51 -13.48 -8.28
CA ALA A 430 -2.46 -14.01 -7.41
C ALA A 430 -1.17 -14.33 -8.18
N ALA A 431 -1.27 -14.73 -9.45
CA ALA A 431 -0.12 -15.11 -10.29
C ALA A 431 0.93 -13.99 -10.40
N GLY A 432 0.55 -12.71 -10.24
CA GLY A 432 1.48 -11.58 -10.29
C GLY A 432 2.60 -11.64 -9.24
N LEU A 433 2.35 -12.26 -8.09
CA LEU A 433 3.33 -12.49 -7.03
C LEU A 433 3.74 -13.97 -6.91
N ARG A 434 2.78 -14.89 -7.03
CA ARG A 434 3.01 -16.33 -6.84
C ARG A 434 4.08 -16.88 -7.77
N THR A 435 4.02 -16.54 -9.06
CA THR A 435 4.98 -17.03 -10.07
C THR A 435 6.43 -16.60 -9.81
N LEU A 436 6.65 -15.56 -9.00
CA LEU A 436 7.99 -15.15 -8.60
C LEU A 436 8.65 -16.11 -7.62
N LEU A 437 7.83 -16.84 -6.85
CA LEU A 437 8.29 -17.79 -5.82
C LEU A 437 8.42 -19.21 -6.33
N GLU A 438 7.70 -19.56 -7.41
CA GLU A 438 7.69 -20.93 -7.95
C GLU A 438 8.79 -21.18 -9.00
N GLY A 439 9.56 -20.12 -9.37
CA GLY A 439 10.46 -20.18 -10.53
C GLY A 439 9.66 -20.28 -11.84
N GLU A 440 10.16 -19.78 -12.94
CA GLU A 440 9.60 -20.15 -14.24
C GLU A 440 9.86 -21.65 -14.43
N THR A 441 8.82 -22.46 -14.23
CA THR A 441 8.82 -23.82 -14.78
C THR A 441 8.91 -23.62 -16.30
N ALA A 442 10.08 -23.98 -16.85
CA ALA A 442 10.44 -23.92 -18.25
C ALA A 442 9.40 -24.65 -19.12
#